data_ff49d2f9f55b704a72d27c2fc4a27f0a
#
_entry.id   ff49d2f9f55b704a72d27c2fc4a27f0a
#
_cell.length_a   1.000
_cell.length_b   1.000
_cell.length_c   1.000
_cell.angle_alpha   90.00
_cell.angle_beta   90.00
_cell.angle_gamma   90.00
#
_symmetry.space_group_name_H-M   'P 1'
#
loop_
_entity.id
_entity.type
_entity.pdbx_description
1 polymer ?
#
loop_
_entity_poly.entity_id
_entity_poly.type
_entity_poly.pdbx_seq_one_letter_code
_entity_poly.pdbx_strand_id
1 'polypeptide(L)'
;MLAKLEMILEGEEIDYRNSSNLQGVLMERIDTEYAEILHEQRLNPYSQYLIKNENQYIWCIQTLNEEAYEQMIQKMISQDFSEFQIKNKKSAIRITEKKLNIQKKANLMEQFYEEPGKKYYNIEFMTPTSFKRNGQYQIFPDLSLIYRSLMKKYSASTEELDMYCLLYTSPSPRD
;
A
#
# COMPACT_ATOMS: atom_id res chain seq x y z
N MET A 1 -6.06 10.53 7.14
CA MET A 1 -4.66 10.93 6.83
C MET A 1 -4.06 9.90 5.89
N LEU A 2 -3.30 10.31 4.87
CA LEU A 2 -2.55 9.42 3.99
C LEU A 2 -1.09 9.52 4.36
N ALA A 3 -0.39 8.40 4.50
CA ALA A 3 1.02 8.42 4.83
C ALA A 3 1.80 7.38 4.02
N LYS A 4 3.04 7.70 3.69
CA LYS A 4 4.01 6.82 3.04
C LYS A 4 5.33 6.87 3.78
N LEU A 5 5.77 5.73 4.27
CA LEU A 5 7.09 5.53 4.85
C LEU A 5 7.95 4.75 3.86
N GLU A 6 9.12 5.28 3.53
CA GLU A 6 10.15 4.66 2.73
C GLU A 6 11.36 4.39 3.61
N MET A 7 11.82 3.15 3.63
CA MET A 7 12.98 2.70 4.41
C MET A 7 14.02 2.12 3.48
N ILE A 8 15.22 2.68 3.47
CA ILE A 8 16.35 2.16 2.70
C ILE A 8 16.94 0.99 3.50
N LEU A 9 17.02 -0.15 2.84
CA LEU A 9 17.50 -1.39 3.42
C LEU A 9 18.90 -1.73 2.93
N GLU A 10 19.76 -2.15 3.84
CA GLU A 10 21.10 -2.67 3.58
C GLU A 10 21.25 -4.08 4.16
N GLY A 11 21.64 -5.02 3.32
CA GLY A 11 21.85 -6.43 3.72
C GLY A 11 22.14 -7.31 2.52
N GLU A 12 22.83 -8.42 2.76
CA GLU A 12 23.28 -9.32 1.68
C GLU A 12 22.17 -10.19 1.08
N GLU A 13 21.11 -10.43 1.83
CA GLU A 13 20.07 -11.39 1.45
C GLU A 13 18.71 -10.73 1.10
N ILE A 14 18.73 -9.47 0.65
CA ILE A 14 17.50 -8.77 0.27
C ILE A 14 17.16 -9.11 -1.18
N ASP A 15 15.94 -9.57 -1.41
CA ASP A 15 15.38 -9.87 -2.73
C ASP A 15 13.93 -9.36 -2.76
N TYR A 16 13.43 -8.95 -3.93
CA TYR A 16 12.04 -8.54 -4.13
C TYR A 16 11.03 -9.63 -3.72
N ARG A 17 11.43 -10.92 -3.74
CA ARG A 17 10.63 -12.05 -3.25
C ARG A 17 10.39 -12.01 -1.74
N ASN A 18 11.17 -11.21 -1.02
CA ASN A 18 11.04 -11.10 0.43
C ASN A 18 9.85 -10.22 0.88
N SER A 19 9.09 -9.66 -0.04
CA SER A 19 7.92 -8.82 0.29
C SER A 19 6.94 -9.47 1.27
N SER A 20 6.68 -10.77 1.13
CA SER A 20 5.83 -11.52 2.06
C SER A 20 6.47 -11.68 3.45
N ASN A 21 7.79 -11.82 3.49
CA ASN A 21 8.54 -11.93 4.75
C ASN A 21 8.58 -10.58 5.48
N LEU A 22 8.69 -9.49 4.73
CA LEU A 22 8.59 -8.12 5.28
C LEU A 22 7.22 -7.83 5.89
N GLN A 23 6.16 -8.43 5.34
CA GLN A 23 4.85 -8.38 5.98
C GLN A 23 4.85 -9.04 7.36
N GLY A 24 5.56 -10.16 7.51
CA GLY A 24 5.74 -10.80 8.83
C GLY A 24 6.43 -9.86 9.82
N VAL A 25 7.52 -9.22 9.42
CA VAL A 25 8.22 -8.22 10.24
C VAL A 25 7.31 -7.07 10.64
N LEU A 26 6.48 -6.57 9.71
CA LEU A 26 5.51 -5.53 9.99
C LEU A 26 4.46 -5.98 11.02
N MET A 27 3.92 -7.19 10.87
CA MET A 27 2.92 -7.75 11.79
C MET A 27 3.49 -8.01 13.19
N GLU A 28 4.77 -8.37 13.32
CA GLU A 28 5.44 -8.56 14.61
C GLU A 28 5.67 -7.23 15.37
N ARG A 29 5.66 -6.08 14.67
CA ARG A 29 5.88 -4.75 15.27
C ARG A 29 4.60 -4.03 15.68
N ILE A 30 3.48 -4.38 15.12
CA ILE A 30 2.18 -3.77 15.43
C ILE A 30 1.53 -4.48 16.63
N ASP A 31 0.49 -3.87 17.20
CA ASP A 31 -0.24 -4.49 18.31
C ASP A 31 -0.95 -5.76 17.84
N THR A 32 -0.90 -6.79 18.65
CA THR A 32 -1.48 -8.11 18.34
C THR A 32 -2.97 -8.00 18.03
N GLU A 33 -3.71 -7.20 18.78
CA GLU A 33 -5.12 -6.96 18.57
C GLU A 33 -5.39 -6.32 17.19
N TYR A 34 -4.58 -5.33 16.81
CA TYR A 34 -4.70 -4.71 15.47
C TYR A 34 -4.28 -5.68 14.35
N ALA A 35 -3.27 -6.52 14.58
CA ALA A 35 -2.88 -7.55 13.62
C ALA A 35 -4.01 -8.56 13.38
N GLU A 36 -4.75 -8.96 14.43
CA GLU A 36 -5.91 -9.84 14.32
C GLU A 36 -7.03 -9.19 13.49
N ILE A 37 -7.35 -7.91 13.75
CA ILE A 37 -8.31 -7.14 12.95
C ILE A 37 -7.91 -7.16 11.47
N LEU A 38 -6.64 -6.91 11.15
CA LEU A 38 -6.14 -6.91 9.77
C LEU A 38 -6.23 -8.31 9.11
N HIS A 39 -6.09 -9.38 9.88
CA HIS A 39 -6.24 -10.75 9.36
C HIS A 39 -7.68 -11.10 9.03
N GLU A 40 -8.65 -10.60 9.79
CA GLU A 40 -10.07 -10.81 9.55
C GLU A 40 -10.61 -9.95 8.40
N GLN A 41 -10.01 -8.80 8.17
CA GLN A 41 -10.43 -7.88 7.12
C GLN A 41 -10.06 -8.39 5.73
N ARG A 42 -10.99 -8.31 4.79
CA ARG A 42 -10.75 -8.63 3.37
C ARG A 42 -9.90 -7.59 2.66
N LEU A 43 -10.01 -6.33 3.08
CA LEU A 43 -9.36 -5.17 2.47
C LEU A 43 -8.67 -4.37 3.57
N ASN A 44 -7.36 -4.42 3.59
CA ASN A 44 -6.55 -3.74 4.58
C ASN A 44 -6.34 -2.26 4.24
N PRO A 45 -6.32 -1.36 5.25
CA PRO A 45 -6.10 0.08 5.06
C PRO A 45 -4.66 0.44 4.76
N TYR A 46 -3.83 -0.51 4.43
CA TYR A 46 -2.41 -0.32 4.10
C TYR A 46 -1.99 -1.10 2.85
N SER A 47 -0.83 -0.76 2.36
CA SER A 47 -0.08 -1.56 1.39
C SER A 47 1.40 -1.51 1.71
N GLN A 48 2.12 -2.57 1.37
CA GLN A 48 3.57 -2.59 1.47
C GLN A 48 4.17 -3.26 0.24
N TYR A 49 5.35 -2.82 -0.14
CA TYR A 49 6.08 -3.37 -1.28
C TYR A 49 7.58 -3.04 -1.17
N LEU A 50 8.37 -3.80 -1.87
CA LEU A 50 9.82 -3.61 -1.97
C LEU A 50 10.17 -3.16 -3.38
N ILE A 51 10.92 -2.07 -3.51
CA ILE A 51 11.47 -1.58 -4.77
C ILE A 51 12.99 -1.74 -4.75
N LYS A 52 13.55 -2.10 -5.88
CA LYS A 52 14.98 -2.00 -6.11
C LYS A 52 15.25 -0.77 -6.97
N ASN A 53 16.02 0.17 -6.43
CA ASN A 53 16.48 1.33 -7.17
C ASN A 53 18.00 1.26 -7.25
N GLU A 54 18.55 1.13 -8.48
CA GLU A 54 19.97 0.92 -8.72
C GLU A 54 20.56 -0.20 -7.84
N ASN A 55 21.26 0.15 -6.77
CA ASN A 55 21.89 -0.78 -5.84
C ASN A 55 21.23 -0.83 -4.47
N GLN A 56 20.09 -0.17 -4.29
CA GLN A 56 19.42 -0.09 -2.99
C GLN A 56 18.03 -0.72 -3.04
N TYR A 57 17.65 -1.35 -1.94
CA TYR A 57 16.29 -1.82 -1.71
C TYR A 57 15.55 -0.82 -0.83
N ILE A 58 14.36 -0.44 -1.24
CA ILE A 58 13.49 0.48 -0.51
C ILE A 58 12.22 -0.26 -0.13
N TRP A 59 12.00 -0.42 1.16
CA TRP A 59 10.74 -0.95 1.68
C TRP A 59 9.77 0.19 1.90
N CYS A 60 8.67 0.16 1.15
CA CYS A 60 7.61 1.16 1.20
C CYS A 60 6.41 0.62 1.97
N ILE A 61 5.89 1.40 2.92
CA ILE A 61 4.64 1.14 3.64
C ILE A 61 3.75 2.36 3.44
N GLN A 62 2.50 2.12 3.03
CA GLN A 62 1.51 3.19 2.81
C GLN A 62 0.25 2.89 3.61
N THR A 63 -0.35 3.94 4.18
CA THR A 63 -1.60 3.84 4.95
C THR A 63 -2.64 4.82 4.43
N LEU A 64 -3.93 4.42 4.51
CA LEU A 64 -5.07 5.15 3.96
C LEU A 64 -5.92 5.85 5.02
N ASN A 65 -5.72 5.55 6.31
CA ASN A 65 -6.43 6.16 7.43
C ASN A 65 -5.49 6.45 8.60
N GLU A 66 -6.00 7.11 9.62
CA GLU A 66 -5.25 7.54 10.78
C GLU A 66 -4.86 6.38 11.69
N GLU A 67 -5.77 5.47 11.93
CA GLU A 67 -5.52 4.29 12.74
C GLU A 67 -4.35 3.44 12.19
N ALA A 68 -4.35 3.16 10.88
CA ALA A 68 -3.25 2.45 10.25
C ALA A 68 -1.93 3.23 10.30
N TYR A 69 -1.97 4.56 10.23
CA TYR A 69 -0.79 5.38 10.42
C TYR A 69 -0.21 5.23 11.82
N GLU A 70 -1.04 5.34 12.85
CA GLU A 70 -0.63 5.22 14.25
C GLU A 70 -0.11 3.81 14.57
N GLN A 71 -0.85 2.80 14.16
CA GLN A 71 -0.55 1.42 14.46
C GLN A 71 0.63 0.85 13.67
N MET A 72 0.90 1.36 12.48
CA MET A 72 1.95 0.83 11.61
C MET A 72 3.11 1.81 11.44
N ILE A 73 2.86 2.98 10.86
CA ILE A 73 3.94 3.88 10.47
C ILE A 73 4.65 4.48 11.68
N GLN A 74 3.92 4.90 12.71
CA GLN A 74 4.55 5.44 13.92
C GLN A 74 5.47 4.43 14.60
N LYS A 75 5.10 3.15 14.62
CA LYS A 75 5.93 2.09 15.20
C LYS A 75 7.15 1.77 14.33
N MET A 76 7.02 1.84 13.02
CA MET A 76 8.12 1.57 12.09
C MET A 76 9.11 2.74 11.95
N ILE A 77 8.67 3.98 12.15
CA ILE A 77 9.55 5.15 12.09
C ILE A 77 10.37 5.34 13.37
N SER A 78 9.98 4.70 14.46
CA SER A 78 10.66 4.79 15.74
C SER A 78 12.16 4.47 15.62
N GLN A 79 12.99 5.15 16.42
CA GLN A 79 14.46 5.00 16.37
C GLN A 79 14.95 3.61 16.82
N ASP A 80 14.18 2.92 17.65
CA ASP A 80 14.50 1.57 18.10
C ASP A 80 14.33 0.52 16.98
N PHE A 81 13.65 0.85 15.89
CA PHE A 81 13.53 0.00 14.72
C PHE A 81 14.59 0.38 13.66
N SER A 82 15.85 0.04 13.92
CA SER A 82 16.98 0.32 13.03
C SER A 82 17.49 -0.91 12.28
N GLU A 83 17.13 -2.10 12.75
CA GLU A 83 17.48 -3.38 12.13
C GLU A 83 16.40 -4.42 12.41
N PHE A 84 16.34 -5.44 11.55
CA PHE A 84 15.46 -6.59 11.73
C PHE A 84 16.02 -7.82 11.05
N GLN A 85 15.50 -8.98 11.41
CA GLN A 85 15.87 -10.25 10.81
C GLN A 85 14.66 -10.88 10.12
N ILE A 86 14.83 -11.32 8.88
CA ILE A 86 13.79 -12.09 8.19
C ILE A 86 13.84 -13.53 8.73
N LYS A 87 12.67 -14.08 9.04
CA LYS A 87 12.51 -15.45 9.48
C LYS A 87 13.20 -16.42 8.50
N ASN A 88 14.00 -17.33 9.03
CA ASN A 88 14.82 -18.28 8.27
C ASN A 88 16.03 -17.67 7.50
N LYS A 89 16.37 -16.42 7.71
CA LYS A 89 17.59 -15.79 7.22
C LYS A 89 18.59 -15.60 8.37
N LYS A 90 19.89 -15.73 8.07
CA LYS A 90 20.95 -15.61 9.10
C LYS A 90 21.41 -14.17 9.31
N SER A 91 21.32 -13.36 8.26
CA SER A 91 21.81 -11.98 8.29
C SER A 91 20.73 -11.02 8.72
N ALA A 92 21.07 -10.07 9.59
CA ALA A 92 20.23 -8.94 9.91
C ALA A 92 20.20 -7.95 8.73
N ILE A 93 19.06 -7.32 8.52
CA ILE A 93 18.85 -6.24 7.55
C ILE A 93 18.84 -4.94 8.33
N ARG A 94 19.72 -4.01 7.96
CA ARG A 94 19.80 -2.68 8.56
C ARG A 94 18.94 -1.68 7.78
N ILE A 95 18.31 -0.77 8.51
CA ILE A 95 17.59 0.38 7.95
C ILE A 95 18.52 1.58 8.06
N THR A 96 18.99 2.09 6.92
CA THR A 96 19.96 3.19 6.87
C THR A 96 19.30 4.55 6.82
N GLU A 97 18.10 4.64 6.24
CA GLU A 97 17.34 5.88 6.12
C GLU A 97 15.85 5.60 6.21
N LYS A 98 15.11 6.53 6.82
CA LYS A 98 13.64 6.52 6.89
C LYS A 98 13.11 7.85 6.41
N LYS A 99 12.26 7.83 5.38
CA LYS A 99 11.61 9.01 4.83
C LYS A 99 10.11 8.90 4.97
N LEU A 100 9.52 9.81 5.72
CA LEU A 100 8.07 9.89 5.92
C LEU A 100 7.48 11.01 5.08
N ASN A 101 6.44 10.69 4.33
CA ASN A 101 5.59 11.64 3.63
C ASN A 101 4.16 11.51 4.15
N ILE A 102 3.58 12.61 4.62
CA ILE A 102 2.20 12.68 5.11
C ILE A 102 1.43 13.65 4.22
N GLN A 103 0.27 13.22 3.75
CA GLN A 103 -0.60 14.02 2.92
C GLN A 103 -2.04 13.99 3.47
N LYS A 104 -2.68 15.15 3.53
CA LYS A 104 -4.11 15.24 3.83
C LYS A 104 -4.91 14.88 2.58
N LYS A 105 -6.03 14.18 2.74
CA LYS A 105 -6.93 13.88 1.63
C LYS A 105 -7.41 15.13 0.91
N ALA A 106 -7.67 16.22 1.65
CA ALA A 106 -8.06 17.50 1.08
C ALA A 106 -7.02 18.02 0.06
N ASN A 107 -5.74 17.94 0.38
CA ASN A 107 -4.67 18.39 -0.53
C ASN A 107 -4.61 17.55 -1.81
N LEU A 108 -4.90 16.24 -1.70
CA LEU A 108 -4.96 15.37 -2.88
C LEU A 108 -6.15 15.71 -3.78
N MET A 109 -7.30 16.03 -3.19
CA MET A 109 -8.48 16.47 -3.91
C MET A 109 -8.26 17.85 -4.56
N GLU A 110 -7.62 18.78 -3.87
CA GLU A 110 -7.26 20.09 -4.39
C GLU A 110 -6.35 19.95 -5.62
N GLN A 111 -5.28 19.17 -5.52
CA GLN A 111 -4.41 18.87 -6.67
C GLN A 111 -5.16 18.25 -7.85
N PHE A 112 -6.12 17.38 -7.59
CA PHE A 112 -6.93 16.75 -8.63
C PHE A 112 -7.82 17.76 -9.37
N TYR A 113 -8.37 18.75 -8.66
CA TYR A 113 -9.25 19.76 -9.26
C TYR A 113 -8.48 20.94 -9.86
N GLU A 114 -7.30 21.27 -9.34
CA GLU A 114 -6.48 22.38 -9.85
C GLU A 114 -5.68 21.99 -11.10
N GLU A 115 -5.28 20.73 -11.23
CA GLU A 115 -4.62 20.27 -12.44
C GLU A 115 -5.64 20.22 -13.59
N PRO A 116 -5.40 20.91 -14.74
CA PRO A 116 -6.24 20.76 -15.92
C PRO A 116 -6.27 19.29 -16.31
N GLY A 117 -7.44 18.71 -16.33
CA GLY A 117 -7.67 17.26 -16.46
C GLY A 117 -6.84 16.65 -17.58
N LYS A 118 -5.86 15.86 -17.22
CA LYS A 118 -5.11 15.04 -18.17
C LYS A 118 -6.07 14.04 -18.78
N LYS A 119 -6.18 14.00 -20.10
CA LYS A 119 -7.03 13.03 -20.81
C LYS A 119 -6.42 11.62 -20.83
N TYR A 120 -5.12 11.50 -20.59
CA TYR A 120 -4.38 10.26 -20.71
C TYR A 120 -3.49 10.06 -19.49
N TYR A 121 -3.53 8.87 -18.93
CA TYR A 121 -2.68 8.43 -17.82
C TYR A 121 -1.92 7.18 -18.23
N ASN A 122 -0.64 7.14 -17.92
CA ASN A 122 0.17 5.94 -18.06
C ASN A 122 0.15 5.18 -16.73
N ILE A 123 -0.21 3.91 -16.77
CA ILE A 123 -0.18 3.01 -15.62
C ILE A 123 0.96 2.03 -15.85
N GLU A 124 1.95 2.03 -14.97
CA GLU A 124 3.07 1.13 -14.99
C GLU A 124 2.98 0.14 -13.84
N PHE A 125 3.10 -1.14 -14.14
CA PHE A 125 3.15 -2.20 -13.13
C PHE A 125 4.61 -2.48 -12.77
N MET A 126 5.08 -1.93 -11.67
CA MET A 126 6.47 -2.04 -11.20
C MET A 126 6.83 -3.43 -10.69
N THR A 127 5.84 -4.26 -10.39
CA THR A 127 6.01 -5.64 -9.92
C THR A 127 5.08 -6.58 -10.69
N PRO A 128 5.38 -7.90 -10.75
CA PRO A 128 4.47 -8.88 -11.33
C PRO A 128 3.08 -8.79 -10.66
N THR A 129 2.10 -8.42 -11.45
CA THR A 129 0.72 -8.17 -10.97
C THR A 129 -0.23 -9.17 -11.61
N SER A 130 -1.06 -9.81 -10.81
CA SER A 130 -2.08 -10.73 -11.28
C SER A 130 -3.49 -10.17 -11.03
N PHE A 131 -4.38 -10.40 -11.97
CA PHE A 131 -5.78 -10.02 -11.87
C PHE A 131 -6.65 -11.27 -11.76
N LYS A 132 -7.69 -11.23 -10.92
CA LYS A 132 -8.68 -12.30 -10.80
C LYS A 132 -10.08 -11.78 -11.06
N ARG A 133 -10.84 -12.55 -11.88
CA ARG A 133 -12.25 -12.32 -12.11
C ARG A 133 -13.00 -13.65 -11.93
N ASN A 134 -13.96 -13.68 -11.02
CA ASN A 134 -14.72 -14.89 -10.69
C ASN A 134 -13.83 -16.11 -10.35
N GLY A 135 -12.75 -15.87 -9.58
CA GLY A 135 -11.80 -16.91 -9.18
C GLY A 135 -10.75 -17.31 -10.23
N GLN A 136 -10.87 -16.85 -11.47
CA GLN A 136 -9.95 -17.16 -12.57
C GLN A 136 -8.94 -16.02 -12.79
N TYR A 137 -7.71 -16.40 -13.09
CA TYR A 137 -6.66 -15.44 -13.45
C TYR A 137 -6.91 -14.86 -14.84
N GLN A 138 -6.74 -13.54 -14.96
CA GLN A 138 -6.79 -12.81 -16.22
C GLN A 138 -5.36 -12.51 -16.67
N ILE A 139 -5.06 -12.77 -17.93
CA ILE A 139 -3.72 -12.57 -18.52
C ILE A 139 -3.45 -11.06 -18.75
N PHE A 140 -4.49 -10.32 -19.11
CA PHE A 140 -4.37 -8.89 -19.42
C PHE A 140 -4.97 -8.03 -18.31
N PRO A 141 -4.39 -6.84 -18.04
CA PRO A 141 -4.98 -5.87 -17.12
C PRO A 141 -6.36 -5.42 -17.64
N ASP A 142 -7.34 -5.47 -16.75
CA ASP A 142 -8.69 -4.95 -17.00
C ASP A 142 -8.87 -3.70 -16.13
N LEU A 143 -9.07 -2.56 -16.77
CA LEU A 143 -9.24 -1.27 -16.10
C LEU A 143 -10.42 -1.30 -15.12
N SER A 144 -11.51 -1.99 -15.46
CA SER A 144 -12.66 -2.12 -14.54
C SER A 144 -12.28 -2.87 -13.26
N LEU A 145 -11.45 -3.91 -13.34
CA LEU A 145 -10.98 -4.64 -12.16
C LEU A 145 -10.05 -3.78 -11.31
N ILE A 146 -9.16 -3.01 -11.94
CA ILE A 146 -8.24 -2.09 -11.25
C ILE A 146 -9.05 -1.05 -10.47
N TYR A 147 -9.90 -0.29 -11.17
CA TYR A 147 -10.68 0.79 -10.54
C TYR A 147 -11.65 0.27 -9.47
N ARG A 148 -12.35 -0.83 -9.72
CA ARG A 148 -13.23 -1.45 -8.71
C ARG A 148 -12.46 -1.88 -7.46
N SER A 149 -11.27 -2.43 -7.63
CA SER A 149 -10.42 -2.82 -6.49
C SER A 149 -9.97 -1.61 -5.68
N LEU A 150 -9.52 -0.55 -6.36
CA LEU A 150 -9.11 0.69 -5.71
C LEU A 150 -10.26 1.37 -4.96
N MET A 151 -11.45 1.46 -5.58
CA MET A 151 -12.63 2.07 -4.97
C MET A 151 -13.11 1.27 -3.75
N LYS A 152 -13.16 -0.05 -3.85
CA LYS A 152 -13.49 -0.91 -2.70
C LYS A 152 -12.50 -0.72 -1.54
N LYS A 153 -11.21 -0.66 -1.85
CA LYS A 153 -10.18 -0.45 -0.83
C LYS A 153 -10.32 0.93 -0.19
N TYR A 154 -10.58 1.95 -0.98
CA TYR A 154 -10.83 3.30 -0.48
C TYR A 154 -12.05 3.34 0.44
N SER A 155 -13.20 2.83 -0.01
CA SER A 155 -14.44 2.81 0.77
C SER A 155 -14.29 2.02 2.08
N ALA A 156 -13.58 0.89 2.05
CA ALA A 156 -13.32 0.10 3.26
C ALA A 156 -12.36 0.78 4.26
N SER A 157 -11.59 1.77 3.83
CA SER A 157 -10.59 2.47 4.66
C SER A 157 -11.06 3.85 5.12
N THR A 158 -12.28 4.24 4.82
CA THR A 158 -12.82 5.56 5.17
C THR A 158 -14.27 5.43 5.60
N GLU A 159 -14.67 6.24 6.58
CA GLU A 159 -16.07 6.38 6.99
C GLU A 159 -16.87 7.33 6.06
N GLU A 160 -16.16 7.93 5.09
CA GLU A 160 -16.74 8.83 4.12
C GLU A 160 -17.49 8.05 3.02
N LEU A 161 -18.03 8.76 2.07
CA LEU A 161 -18.84 8.31 0.94
C LEU A 161 -18.38 6.95 0.35
N ASP A 162 -19.31 6.00 0.23
CA ASP A 162 -19.04 4.76 -0.49
C ASP A 162 -18.90 5.02 -2.00
N MET A 163 -17.67 5.21 -2.43
CA MET A 163 -17.31 5.43 -3.83
C MET A 163 -17.77 4.30 -4.77
N TYR A 164 -17.93 3.10 -4.22
CA TYR A 164 -18.39 1.95 -5.00
C TYR A 164 -19.87 2.07 -5.37
N CYS A 165 -20.67 2.67 -4.52
CA CYS A 165 -22.09 2.93 -4.79
C CYS A 165 -22.27 3.90 -5.98
N LEU A 166 -21.39 4.89 -6.13
CA LEU A 166 -21.47 5.89 -7.21
C LEU A 166 -21.29 5.29 -8.61
N LEU A 167 -20.58 4.16 -8.75
CA LEU A 167 -20.42 3.49 -10.05
C LEU A 167 -21.71 2.87 -10.57
N TYR A 168 -22.64 2.52 -9.70
CA TYR A 168 -23.92 1.90 -10.07
C TYR A 168 -25.06 2.88 -10.22
N THR A 169 -24.89 4.10 -9.71
CA THR A 169 -25.91 5.16 -9.77
C THR A 169 -25.68 6.15 -10.91
N SER A 170 -24.55 6.08 -11.62
CA SER A 170 -24.33 6.88 -12.81
C SER A 170 -25.22 6.36 -13.94
N PRO A 171 -26.13 7.17 -14.51
CA PRO A 171 -26.90 6.76 -15.65
C PRO A 171 -25.96 6.37 -16.79
N SER A 172 -26.23 5.20 -17.39
CA SER A 172 -25.51 4.79 -18.59
C SER A 172 -25.66 5.88 -19.65
N PRO A 173 -24.59 6.33 -20.29
CA PRO A 173 -24.72 7.23 -21.45
C PRO A 173 -25.22 6.40 -22.65
N ARG A 174 -26.45 5.99 -22.58
CA ARG A 174 -27.21 5.44 -23.70
C ARG A 174 -28.54 6.16 -23.68
N ASP A 175 -28.55 7.28 -24.34
CA ASP A 175 -29.66 7.81 -25.13
C ASP A 175 -29.14 8.95 -25.98
#